data_d0a251dae6e7c48fd6e1a2b13adc48c6
#
_entry.id   d0a251dae6e7c48fd6e1a2b13adc48c6
#
_cell.length_a   1.000
_cell.length_b   1.000
_cell.length_c   1.000
_cell.angle_alpha   90.00
_cell.angle_beta   90.00
_cell.angle_gamma   90.00
#
_symmetry.space_group_name_H-M   'P 1'
#
loop_
_entity.id
_entity.type
_entity.pdbx_description
1 polymer ?
#
loop_
_entity_poly.entity_id
_entity_poly.type
_entity_poly.pdbx_seq_one_letter_code
_entity_poly.pdbx_strand_id
1 'polypeptide(L)'
;FQVPFPVLGIYPFHLTVIINSILSILPFLLIYVIYIVAKDKRHLVGELTAPVKNYRKNIVLTLVITSAVNITLFITQQTHLQIILISLILIYLLSLLISKLPNQVKAVVVSLVTVAALFYNFQITIVSMAILFVSIIIIETVVKLLTSVSRKALQDDVPLDKLREGMIPAYNMYQQDDDEIFVDDKSFTQKVKESFKKRDPSIVTAPKGKRLVGTLAAGLTDDDINLLKQLKQENKIPNEFKIKKGVPFAPSILIGLIISLFIGDLVQIIQMILIWIL
;
A
#
# COMPACT_ATOMS: atom_id res chain seq x y z
N PHE A 1 -17.14 -0.74 31.04
CA PHE A 1 -17.99 -0.18 29.96
C PHE A 1 -18.58 -1.35 29.20
N GLN A 2 -19.86 -1.68 29.47
CA GLN A 2 -20.61 -2.64 28.65
C GLN A 2 -21.20 -1.85 27.47
N VAL A 3 -20.58 -1.93 26.32
CA VAL A 3 -21.14 -1.43 25.07
C VAL A 3 -22.19 -2.42 24.61
N PRO A 4 -23.47 -2.04 24.44
CA PRO A 4 -24.48 -2.97 23.94
C PRO A 4 -24.16 -3.37 22.49
N PHE A 5 -24.14 -4.67 22.23
CA PHE A 5 -24.01 -5.20 20.88
C PHE A 5 -25.39 -5.65 20.34
N PRO A 6 -25.72 -5.42 19.07
CA PRO A 6 -24.94 -4.66 18.07
C PRO A 6 -24.93 -3.15 18.36
N VAL A 7 -23.79 -2.49 18.08
CA VAL A 7 -23.68 -1.04 18.20
C VAL A 7 -24.54 -0.41 17.12
N LEU A 8 -25.65 0.23 17.52
CA LEU A 8 -26.54 0.91 16.59
C LEU A 8 -25.88 2.20 16.09
N GLY A 9 -25.73 2.32 14.77
CA GLY A 9 -25.23 3.52 14.13
C GLY A 9 -26.26 4.64 14.06
N ILE A 10 -25.78 5.85 13.78
CA ILE A 10 -26.62 7.02 13.46
C ILE A 10 -27.34 6.80 12.11
N TYR A 11 -26.82 5.89 11.29
CA TYR A 11 -27.30 5.64 9.93
C TYR A 11 -28.39 4.56 9.89
N PRO A 12 -29.31 4.62 8.91
CA PRO A 12 -30.21 3.51 8.63
C PRO A 12 -29.44 2.20 8.34
N PHE A 13 -30.01 1.06 8.73
CA PHE A 13 -29.34 -0.25 8.66
C PHE A 13 -28.72 -0.56 7.28
N HIS A 14 -29.42 -0.25 6.19
CA HIS A 14 -28.89 -0.49 4.83
C HIS A 14 -27.65 0.34 4.53
N LEU A 15 -27.54 1.57 5.04
CA LEU A 15 -26.32 2.39 4.93
C LEU A 15 -25.18 1.82 5.78
N THR A 16 -25.49 1.36 6.99
CA THR A 16 -24.51 0.66 7.84
C THR A 16 -23.93 -0.56 7.12
N VAL A 17 -24.78 -1.36 6.45
CA VAL A 17 -24.32 -2.51 5.65
C VAL A 17 -23.38 -2.06 4.52
N ILE A 18 -23.74 -1.02 3.77
CA ILE A 18 -22.89 -0.50 2.67
C ILE A 18 -21.54 -0.02 3.20
N ILE A 19 -21.56 0.79 4.27
CA ILE A 19 -20.33 1.33 4.88
C ILE A 19 -19.43 0.20 5.39
N ASN A 20 -20.00 -0.76 6.14
CA ASN A 20 -19.27 -1.91 6.64
C ASN A 20 -18.73 -2.78 5.50
N SER A 21 -19.48 -2.91 4.39
CA SER A 21 -19.01 -3.63 3.20
C SER A 21 -17.80 -2.95 2.58
N ILE A 22 -17.83 -1.62 2.44
CA ILE A 22 -16.70 -0.83 1.92
C ILE A 22 -15.47 -0.96 2.83
N LEU A 23 -15.65 -0.85 4.14
CA LEU A 23 -14.55 -1.02 5.12
C LEU A 23 -13.98 -2.44 5.10
N SER A 24 -14.81 -3.44 4.77
CA SER A 24 -14.40 -4.85 4.67
C SER A 24 -13.66 -5.18 3.36
N ILE A 25 -13.72 -4.32 2.33
CA ILE A 25 -13.02 -4.56 1.06
C ILE A 25 -11.51 -4.72 1.27
N LEU A 26 -10.89 -3.82 2.04
CA LEU A 26 -9.45 -3.82 2.23
C LEU A 26 -8.94 -5.08 2.95
N PRO A 27 -9.44 -5.46 4.14
CA PRO A 27 -9.02 -6.69 4.79
C PRO A 27 -9.35 -7.92 3.95
N PHE A 28 -10.50 -7.97 3.25
CA PHE A 28 -10.83 -9.05 2.34
C PHE A 28 -9.82 -9.15 1.19
N LEU A 29 -9.48 -8.03 0.55
CA LEU A 29 -8.49 -7.97 -0.52
C LEU A 29 -7.12 -8.49 -0.05
N LEU A 30 -6.68 -8.09 1.14
CA LEU A 30 -5.42 -8.55 1.72
C LEU A 30 -5.42 -10.08 1.92
N ILE A 31 -6.47 -10.62 2.50
CA ILE A 31 -6.61 -12.08 2.71
C ILE A 31 -6.66 -12.80 1.36
N TYR A 32 -7.41 -12.29 0.39
CA TYR A 32 -7.54 -12.88 -0.93
C TYR A 32 -6.20 -12.90 -1.69
N VAL A 33 -5.44 -11.81 -1.63
CA VAL A 33 -4.10 -11.73 -2.24
C VAL A 33 -3.13 -12.71 -1.57
N ILE A 34 -3.15 -12.81 -0.22
CA ILE A 34 -2.33 -13.78 0.51
C ILE A 34 -2.69 -15.21 0.08
N TYR A 35 -3.99 -15.51 -0.06
CA TYR A 35 -4.46 -16.81 -0.53
C TYR A 35 -3.92 -17.15 -1.93
N ILE A 36 -4.02 -16.22 -2.90
CA ILE A 36 -3.49 -16.42 -4.25
C ILE A 36 -1.98 -16.63 -4.23
N VAL A 37 -1.25 -15.81 -3.45
CA VAL A 37 0.21 -15.93 -3.32
C VAL A 37 0.60 -17.29 -2.74
N ALA A 38 -0.10 -17.76 -1.72
CA ALA A 38 0.18 -19.05 -1.08
C ALA A 38 -0.14 -20.24 -1.99
N LYS A 39 -1.21 -20.16 -2.78
CA LYS A 39 -1.69 -21.25 -3.62
C LYS A 39 -1.00 -21.27 -4.99
N ASP A 40 -1.06 -20.16 -5.73
CA ASP A 40 -0.74 -20.13 -7.15
C ASP A 40 0.60 -19.44 -7.47
N LYS A 41 1.03 -18.48 -6.63
CA LYS A 41 2.18 -17.60 -6.92
C LYS A 41 3.21 -17.58 -5.79
N ARG A 42 3.66 -18.74 -5.35
CA ARG A 42 4.59 -18.92 -4.22
C ARG A 42 5.89 -18.14 -4.35
N HIS A 43 6.34 -17.84 -5.56
CA HIS A 43 7.53 -17.01 -5.80
C HIS A 43 7.40 -15.60 -5.20
N LEU A 44 6.17 -15.08 -5.05
CA LEU A 44 5.91 -13.76 -4.46
C LEU A 44 6.03 -13.76 -2.92
N VAL A 45 6.05 -14.92 -2.26
CA VAL A 45 6.28 -15.02 -0.80
C VAL A 45 7.61 -14.37 -0.42
N GLY A 46 8.63 -14.50 -1.27
CA GLY A 46 9.92 -13.85 -1.06
C GLY A 46 9.83 -12.32 -0.98
N GLU A 47 8.90 -11.70 -1.72
CA GLU A 47 8.67 -10.26 -1.66
C GLU A 47 7.95 -9.84 -0.36
N LEU A 48 7.01 -10.66 0.12
CA LEU A 48 6.32 -10.42 1.39
C LEU A 48 7.24 -10.55 2.60
N THR A 49 8.16 -11.52 2.56
CA THR A 49 9.12 -11.73 3.65
C THR A 49 10.35 -10.81 3.59
N ALA A 50 10.50 -10.03 2.50
CA ALA A 50 11.65 -9.13 2.34
C ALA A 50 11.80 -8.08 3.47
N PRO A 51 10.75 -7.50 4.09
CA PRO A 51 10.90 -6.62 5.25
C PRO A 51 11.58 -7.31 6.44
N VAL A 52 11.24 -8.58 6.69
CA VAL A 52 11.88 -9.39 7.74
C VAL A 52 13.33 -9.71 7.39
N LYS A 53 13.61 -10.06 6.14
CA LYS A 53 14.99 -10.34 5.67
C LYS A 53 15.89 -9.10 5.72
N ASN A 54 15.34 -7.92 5.50
CA ASN A 54 16.05 -6.64 5.56
C ASN A 54 16.10 -6.04 6.98
N TYR A 55 16.10 -6.89 8.02
CA TYR A 55 16.05 -6.48 9.43
C TYR A 55 17.10 -5.43 9.79
N ARG A 56 18.33 -5.49 9.22
CA ARG A 56 19.39 -4.50 9.50
C ARG A 56 18.97 -3.08 9.15
N LYS A 57 18.35 -2.90 7.97
CA LYS A 57 17.79 -1.59 7.55
C LYS A 57 16.72 -1.13 8.53
N ASN A 58 15.83 -2.03 8.92
CA ASN A 58 14.72 -1.72 9.81
C ASN A 58 15.18 -1.42 11.25
N ILE A 59 16.26 -2.07 11.74
CA ILE A 59 16.90 -1.70 13.00
C ILE A 59 17.44 -0.25 12.93
N VAL A 60 18.18 0.09 11.87
CA VAL A 60 18.71 1.46 11.72
C VAL A 60 17.59 2.48 11.67
N LEU A 61 16.52 2.20 10.93
CA LEU A 61 15.35 3.08 10.86
C LEU A 61 14.66 3.23 12.23
N THR A 62 14.50 2.12 12.96
CA THR A 62 13.95 2.14 14.32
C THR A 62 14.78 3.03 15.23
N LEU A 63 16.11 2.86 15.23
CA LEU A 63 17.02 3.66 16.05
C LEU A 63 16.97 5.15 15.70
N VAL A 64 16.90 5.49 14.40
CA VAL A 64 16.76 6.89 13.95
C VAL A 64 15.45 7.50 14.45
N ILE A 65 14.33 6.79 14.28
CA ILE A 65 13.03 7.29 14.72
C ILE A 65 12.98 7.40 16.25
N THR A 66 13.46 6.40 16.98
CA THR A 66 13.54 6.44 18.44
C THR A 66 14.38 7.62 18.92
N SER A 67 15.50 7.90 18.28
CA SER A 67 16.33 9.07 18.60
C SER A 67 15.57 10.38 18.34
N ALA A 68 14.89 10.48 17.21
CA ALA A 68 14.06 11.66 16.89
C ALA A 68 12.94 11.86 17.93
N VAL A 69 12.27 10.78 18.35
CA VAL A 69 11.22 10.81 19.39
C VAL A 69 11.80 11.32 20.71
N ASN A 70 12.93 10.75 21.16
CA ASN A 70 13.54 11.16 22.44
C ASN A 70 14.00 12.63 22.42
N ILE A 71 14.61 13.10 21.33
CA ILE A 71 14.99 14.53 21.17
C ILE A 71 13.73 15.41 21.19
N THR A 72 12.66 14.99 20.49
CA THR A 72 11.40 15.75 20.47
C THR A 72 10.81 15.84 21.88
N LEU A 73 10.72 14.72 22.59
CA LEU A 73 10.21 14.69 23.96
C LEU A 73 11.02 15.61 24.87
N PHE A 74 12.34 15.59 24.77
CA PHE A 74 13.20 16.48 25.54
C PHE A 74 12.90 17.96 25.25
N ILE A 75 12.78 18.33 23.96
CA ILE A 75 12.48 19.72 23.56
C ILE A 75 11.08 20.12 24.03
N THR A 76 10.08 19.28 23.83
CA THR A 76 8.68 19.61 24.17
C THR A 76 8.45 19.69 25.68
N GLN A 77 9.15 18.91 26.48
CA GLN A 77 9.12 19.01 27.93
C GLN A 77 9.73 20.34 28.43
N GLN A 78 10.82 20.78 27.83
CA GLN A 78 11.49 22.04 28.21
C GLN A 78 10.70 23.28 27.77
N THR A 79 9.99 23.19 26.63
CA THR A 79 9.28 24.34 26.04
C THR A 79 7.80 24.39 26.41
N HIS A 80 7.27 23.42 27.18
CA HIS A 80 5.85 23.25 27.47
C HIS A 80 4.94 23.17 26.22
N LEU A 81 5.52 22.91 25.05
CA LEU A 81 4.81 22.75 23.78
C LEU A 81 4.29 21.30 23.66
N GLN A 82 3.17 21.01 24.32
CA GLN A 82 2.54 19.68 24.29
C GLN A 82 1.51 19.55 23.15
N ILE A 83 1.73 20.18 22.01
CA ILE A 83 0.83 20.05 20.87
C ILE A 83 1.27 18.82 20.06
N ILE A 84 0.44 17.79 20.06
CA ILE A 84 0.69 16.51 19.38
C ILE A 84 1.10 16.71 17.91
N LEU A 85 0.43 17.60 17.18
CA LEU A 85 0.73 17.87 15.78
C LEU A 85 2.16 18.40 15.58
N ILE A 86 2.58 19.35 16.44
CA ILE A 86 3.94 19.92 16.39
C ILE A 86 4.97 18.83 16.70
N SER A 87 4.71 17.99 17.68
CA SER A 87 5.59 16.87 18.02
C SER A 87 5.75 15.88 16.87
N LEU A 88 4.67 15.53 16.18
CA LEU A 88 4.72 14.64 14.99
C LEU A 88 5.53 15.26 13.85
N ILE A 89 5.34 16.54 13.56
CA ILE A 89 6.12 17.26 12.55
C ILE A 89 7.60 17.28 12.93
N LEU A 90 7.91 17.56 14.19
CA LEU A 90 9.27 17.62 14.68
C LEU A 90 9.97 16.27 14.62
N ILE A 91 9.29 15.18 15.01
CA ILE A 91 9.79 13.80 14.86
C ILE A 91 10.10 13.50 13.40
N TYR A 92 9.20 13.85 12.48
CA TYR A 92 9.40 13.63 11.07
C TYR A 92 10.62 14.40 10.53
N LEU A 93 10.73 15.69 10.83
CA LEU A 93 11.85 16.53 10.40
C LEU A 93 13.18 16.06 10.98
N LEU A 94 13.24 15.75 12.28
CA LEU A 94 14.44 15.21 12.92
C LEU A 94 14.84 13.86 12.36
N SER A 95 13.87 12.97 12.09
CA SER A 95 14.15 11.67 11.45
C SER A 95 14.76 11.84 10.05
N LEU A 96 14.24 12.78 9.25
CA LEU A 96 14.82 13.11 7.95
C LEU A 96 16.23 13.69 8.07
N LEU A 97 16.44 14.60 9.02
CA LEU A 97 17.73 15.24 9.24
C LEU A 97 18.78 14.22 9.67
N ILE A 98 18.48 13.37 10.67
CA ILE A 98 19.37 12.30 11.13
C ILE A 98 19.65 11.31 10.00
N SER A 99 18.64 10.97 9.20
CA SER A 99 18.80 10.03 8.06
C SER A 99 19.76 10.54 7.00
N LYS A 100 19.85 11.86 6.79
CA LYS A 100 20.74 12.49 5.80
C LYS A 100 22.19 12.67 6.29
N LEU A 101 22.46 12.48 7.58
CA LEU A 101 23.82 12.58 8.11
C LEU A 101 24.74 11.51 7.52
N PRO A 102 26.03 11.78 7.38
CA PRO A 102 27.05 10.77 7.06
C PRO A 102 26.97 9.58 8.04
N ASN A 103 27.22 8.37 7.58
CA ASN A 103 27.02 7.16 8.38
C ASN A 103 27.72 7.17 9.73
N GLN A 104 28.94 7.72 9.80
CA GLN A 104 29.71 7.83 11.05
C GLN A 104 29.02 8.79 12.05
N VAL A 105 28.64 9.99 11.60
CA VAL A 105 27.95 11.00 12.43
C VAL A 105 26.59 10.47 12.87
N LYS A 106 25.84 9.85 11.96
CA LYS A 106 24.56 9.20 12.27
C LYS A 106 24.71 8.16 13.37
N ALA A 107 25.70 7.28 13.26
CA ALA A 107 25.97 6.25 14.26
C ALA A 107 26.25 6.87 15.65
N VAL A 108 27.09 7.92 15.70
CA VAL A 108 27.40 8.61 16.94
C VAL A 108 26.17 9.26 17.56
N VAL A 109 25.43 10.06 16.79
CA VAL A 109 24.23 10.75 17.28
C VAL A 109 23.19 9.75 17.78
N VAL A 110 22.88 8.73 16.97
CA VAL A 110 21.88 7.71 17.33
C VAL A 110 22.33 6.92 18.56
N SER A 111 23.61 6.54 18.67
CA SER A 111 24.11 5.82 19.84
C SER A 111 24.05 6.67 21.09
N LEU A 112 24.47 7.92 21.03
CA LEU A 112 24.44 8.82 22.20
C LEU A 112 23.01 9.03 22.71
N VAL A 113 22.07 9.33 21.81
CA VAL A 113 20.66 9.56 22.19
C VAL A 113 20.03 8.28 22.72
N THR A 114 20.30 7.13 22.09
CA THR A 114 19.73 5.85 22.53
C THR A 114 20.29 5.46 23.90
N VAL A 115 21.59 5.62 24.13
CA VAL A 115 22.22 5.35 25.42
C VAL A 115 21.66 6.28 26.49
N ALA A 116 21.54 7.58 26.24
CA ALA A 116 20.92 8.53 27.16
C ALA A 116 19.48 8.15 27.50
N ALA A 117 18.67 7.76 26.50
CA ALA A 117 17.30 7.30 26.72
C ALA A 117 17.23 6.01 27.56
N LEU A 118 18.14 5.08 27.35
CA LEU A 118 18.25 3.85 28.16
C LEU A 118 18.63 4.15 29.61
N PHE A 119 19.52 5.11 29.87
CA PHE A 119 19.85 5.54 31.21
C PHE A 119 18.68 6.25 31.90
N TYR A 120 17.89 7.03 31.14
CA TYR A 120 16.74 7.75 31.72
C TYR A 120 15.58 6.82 32.06
N ASN A 121 15.21 5.91 31.16
CA ASN A 121 14.16 4.91 31.39
C ASN A 121 14.37 3.67 30.53
N PHE A 122 15.10 2.70 31.05
CA PHE A 122 15.47 1.47 30.34
C PHE A 122 14.27 0.69 29.82
N GLN A 123 13.28 0.45 30.69
CA GLN A 123 12.14 -0.41 30.36
C GLN A 123 11.26 0.20 29.27
N ILE A 124 10.90 1.48 29.40
CA ILE A 124 10.07 2.17 28.40
C ILE A 124 10.82 2.26 27.07
N THR A 125 12.11 2.56 27.08
CA THR A 125 12.91 2.68 25.85
C THR A 125 12.97 1.37 25.09
N ILE A 126 13.25 0.24 25.76
CA ILE A 126 13.32 -1.06 25.08
C ILE A 126 11.94 -1.48 24.52
N VAL A 127 10.88 -1.34 25.34
CA VAL A 127 9.52 -1.72 24.90
C VAL A 127 9.09 -0.86 23.71
N SER A 128 9.30 0.45 23.75
CA SER A 128 8.95 1.34 22.62
C SER A 128 9.76 1.06 21.36
N MET A 129 11.06 0.75 21.49
CA MET A 129 11.88 0.32 20.34
C MET A 129 11.39 -1.00 19.75
N ALA A 130 11.03 -1.97 20.57
CA ALA A 130 10.51 -3.25 20.09
C ALA A 130 9.18 -3.07 19.36
N ILE A 131 8.25 -2.30 19.94
CA ILE A 131 6.96 -1.98 19.32
C ILE A 131 7.17 -1.25 17.98
N LEU A 132 8.04 -0.26 17.94
CA LEU A 132 8.34 0.52 16.74
C LEU A 132 8.96 -0.38 15.64
N PHE A 133 9.89 -1.25 15.99
CA PHE A 133 10.52 -2.20 15.06
C PHE A 133 9.48 -3.13 14.44
N VAL A 134 8.63 -3.74 15.25
CA VAL A 134 7.55 -4.62 14.79
C VAL A 134 6.57 -3.84 13.89
N SER A 135 6.19 -2.62 14.30
CA SER A 135 5.30 -1.75 13.52
C SER A 135 5.87 -1.41 12.15
N ILE A 136 7.17 -1.10 12.05
CA ILE A 136 7.84 -0.83 10.77
C ILE A 136 7.76 -2.06 9.85
N ILE A 137 8.04 -3.25 10.36
CA ILE A 137 7.95 -4.50 9.58
C ILE A 137 6.52 -4.73 9.10
N ILE A 138 5.53 -4.56 9.96
CA ILE A 138 4.12 -4.73 9.60
C ILE A 138 3.73 -3.72 8.51
N ILE A 139 4.03 -2.44 8.69
CA ILE A 139 3.71 -1.38 7.74
C ILE A 139 4.39 -1.66 6.39
N GLU A 140 5.69 -1.97 6.35
CA GLU A 140 6.40 -2.30 5.11
C GLU A 140 5.79 -3.53 4.42
N THR A 141 5.37 -4.55 5.18
CA THR A 141 4.73 -5.75 4.63
C THR A 141 3.36 -5.43 4.03
N VAL A 142 2.54 -4.67 4.76
CA VAL A 142 1.21 -4.23 4.28
C VAL A 142 1.33 -3.36 3.02
N VAL A 143 2.25 -2.40 3.02
CA VAL A 143 2.50 -1.56 1.84
C VAL A 143 2.93 -2.39 0.64
N LYS A 144 3.83 -3.37 0.81
CA LYS A 144 4.23 -4.28 -0.27
C LYS A 144 3.06 -5.14 -0.75
N LEU A 145 2.27 -5.66 0.17
CA LEU A 145 1.11 -6.46 -0.14
C LEU A 145 0.10 -5.67 -0.98
N LEU A 146 -0.17 -4.42 -0.61
CA LEU A 146 -1.11 -3.54 -1.32
C LEU A 146 -0.58 -3.03 -2.68
N THR A 147 0.72 -2.94 -2.85
CA THR A 147 1.32 -2.34 -4.04
C THR A 147 1.88 -3.37 -5.02
N SER A 148 3.07 -3.90 -4.73
CA SER A 148 3.80 -4.77 -5.64
C SER A 148 3.17 -6.16 -5.74
N VAL A 149 2.90 -6.77 -4.59
CA VAL A 149 2.42 -8.15 -4.53
C VAL A 149 0.99 -8.27 -5.05
N SER A 150 0.09 -7.36 -4.63
CA SER A 150 -1.31 -7.36 -5.11
C SER A 150 -1.36 -7.22 -6.63
N ARG A 151 -0.56 -6.31 -7.21
CA ARG A 151 -0.50 -6.15 -8.67
C ARG A 151 -0.07 -7.43 -9.37
N LYS A 152 1.03 -8.07 -8.91
CA LYS A 152 1.56 -9.30 -9.52
C LYS A 152 0.65 -10.50 -9.27
N ALA A 153 0.03 -10.57 -8.08
CA ALA A 153 -0.88 -11.65 -7.73
C ALA A 153 -2.17 -11.62 -8.54
N LEU A 154 -2.69 -10.41 -8.79
CA LEU A 154 -3.94 -10.20 -9.52
C LEU A 154 -3.75 -10.00 -11.05
N GLN A 155 -2.59 -10.35 -11.58
CA GLN A 155 -2.33 -10.33 -13.03
C GLN A 155 -1.90 -11.72 -13.47
N ASP A 156 -2.45 -12.20 -14.57
CA ASP A 156 -2.02 -13.43 -15.22
C ASP A 156 -1.57 -13.14 -16.65
N ASP A 157 -0.52 -13.84 -17.08
CA ASP A 157 -0.08 -13.87 -18.48
C ASP A 157 -0.95 -14.89 -19.20
N VAL A 158 -1.74 -14.41 -20.17
CA VAL A 158 -2.67 -15.23 -20.95
C VAL A 158 -2.21 -15.23 -22.42
N PRO A 159 -2.04 -16.40 -23.06
CA PRO A 159 -1.78 -16.47 -24.49
C PRO A 159 -2.88 -15.76 -25.29
N LEU A 160 -2.49 -15.02 -26.34
CA LEU A 160 -3.42 -14.24 -27.14
C LEU A 160 -4.56 -15.09 -27.75
N ASP A 161 -4.29 -16.36 -28.01
CA ASP A 161 -5.27 -17.29 -28.56
C ASP A 161 -6.36 -17.69 -27.53
N LYS A 162 -6.11 -17.47 -26.23
CA LYS A 162 -7.04 -17.75 -25.12
C LYS A 162 -7.76 -16.51 -24.60
N LEU A 163 -7.52 -15.34 -25.20
CA LEU A 163 -8.23 -14.12 -24.83
C LEU A 163 -9.72 -14.26 -25.15
N ARG A 164 -10.55 -13.70 -24.25
CA ARG A 164 -12.00 -13.68 -24.39
C ARG A 164 -12.52 -12.29 -24.14
N GLU A 165 -13.66 -11.99 -24.73
CA GLU A 165 -14.41 -10.76 -24.43
C GLU A 165 -14.67 -10.58 -22.93
N GLY A 166 -14.58 -9.34 -22.46
CA GLY A 166 -14.75 -9.00 -21.04
C GLY A 166 -13.50 -9.18 -20.17
N MET A 167 -12.41 -9.78 -20.69
CA MET A 167 -11.14 -9.83 -19.94
C MET A 167 -10.54 -8.42 -19.83
N ILE A 168 -10.11 -8.02 -18.62
CA ILE A 168 -9.61 -6.67 -18.35
C ILE A 168 -8.09 -6.62 -18.52
N PRO A 169 -7.57 -5.84 -19.49
CA PRO A 169 -6.13 -5.65 -19.67
C PRO A 169 -5.44 -5.08 -18.40
N ALA A 170 -4.22 -5.53 -18.16
CA ALA A 170 -3.43 -5.03 -17.02
C ALA A 170 -2.80 -3.65 -17.28
N TYR A 171 -2.64 -3.26 -18.54
CA TYR A 171 -2.02 -2.01 -18.99
C TYR A 171 -2.75 -1.44 -20.21
N ASN A 172 -2.51 -0.14 -20.47
CA ASN A 172 -2.97 0.49 -21.70
C ASN A 172 -1.91 0.33 -22.79
N MET A 173 -2.36 0.20 -24.03
CA MET A 173 -1.50 0.18 -25.19
C MET A 173 -1.81 1.38 -26.09
N TYR A 174 -0.78 2.01 -26.62
CA TYR A 174 -0.89 3.17 -27.51
C TYR A 174 -0.04 2.92 -28.75
N GLN A 175 -0.55 3.37 -29.90
CA GLN A 175 0.20 3.44 -31.14
C GLN A 175 0.75 4.85 -31.27
N GLN A 176 2.06 4.98 -31.42
CA GLN A 176 2.74 6.26 -31.67
C GLN A 176 2.83 6.56 -33.17
N ASP A 177 3.24 7.78 -33.52
CA ASP A 177 3.28 8.25 -34.92
C ASP A 177 4.22 7.43 -35.83
N ASP A 178 5.24 6.78 -35.24
CA ASP A 178 6.19 5.89 -35.96
C ASP A 178 5.70 4.41 -36.04
N ASP A 179 4.42 4.15 -35.85
CA ASP A 179 3.81 2.82 -35.83
C ASP A 179 4.36 1.89 -34.72
N GLU A 180 5.12 2.45 -33.78
CA GLU A 180 5.60 1.75 -32.60
C GLU A 180 4.50 1.60 -31.55
N ILE A 181 4.48 0.40 -30.91
CA ILE A 181 3.53 0.12 -29.84
C ILE A 181 4.16 0.43 -28.51
N PHE A 182 3.59 1.39 -27.81
CA PHE A 182 3.95 1.75 -26.45
C PHE A 182 3.01 1.09 -25.45
N VAL A 183 3.60 0.36 -24.49
CA VAL A 183 2.88 -0.29 -23.38
C VAL A 183 3.05 0.53 -22.11
N ASP A 184 1.95 1.03 -21.58
CA ASP A 184 1.94 1.81 -20.35
C ASP A 184 1.63 0.90 -19.15
N ASP A 185 2.64 0.20 -18.65
CA ASP A 185 2.57 -0.73 -17.53
C ASP A 185 2.90 -0.10 -16.18
N LYS A 186 3.33 1.18 -16.17
CA LYS A 186 3.73 1.88 -14.95
C LYS A 186 2.51 2.30 -14.12
N SER A 187 2.61 2.10 -12.79
CA SER A 187 1.59 2.66 -11.88
C SER A 187 1.69 4.17 -11.80
N PHE A 188 0.58 4.82 -11.42
CA PHE A 188 0.54 6.26 -11.18
C PHE A 188 1.65 6.73 -10.23
N THR A 189 1.85 6.01 -9.12
CA THR A 189 2.91 6.32 -8.14
C THR A 189 4.33 6.20 -8.71
N GLN A 190 4.55 5.25 -9.62
CA GLN A 190 5.83 5.12 -10.34
C GLN A 190 6.04 6.26 -11.31
N LYS A 191 5.00 6.64 -12.06
CA LYS A 191 5.03 7.79 -12.98
C LYS A 191 5.33 9.09 -12.24
N VAL A 192 4.64 9.35 -11.12
CA VAL A 192 4.89 10.52 -10.27
C VAL A 192 6.33 10.53 -9.77
N LYS A 193 6.83 9.41 -9.22
CA LYS A 193 8.21 9.31 -8.74
C LYS A 193 9.23 9.54 -9.86
N GLU A 194 8.99 9.01 -11.04
CA GLU A 194 9.86 9.18 -12.22
C GLU A 194 9.82 10.60 -12.74
N SER A 195 8.64 11.23 -12.78
CA SER A 195 8.44 12.63 -13.13
C SER A 195 9.25 13.56 -12.22
N PHE A 196 9.18 13.37 -10.90
CA PHE A 196 10.01 14.13 -9.96
C PHE A 196 11.51 13.88 -10.15
N LYS A 197 11.91 12.64 -10.41
CA LYS A 197 13.33 12.29 -10.61
C LYS A 197 13.88 12.89 -11.90
N LYS A 198 13.12 12.85 -12.99
CA LYS A 198 13.51 13.38 -14.32
C LYS A 198 13.16 14.84 -14.51
N ARG A 199 12.44 15.47 -13.56
CA ARG A 199 11.89 16.83 -13.65
C ARG A 199 11.02 17.03 -14.91
N ASP A 200 10.32 15.98 -15.32
CA ASP A 200 9.47 15.98 -16.49
C ASP A 200 8.02 15.63 -16.12
N PRO A 201 7.11 16.63 -16.06
CA PRO A 201 5.72 16.38 -15.72
C PRO A 201 4.95 15.61 -16.80
N SER A 202 5.45 15.53 -18.03
CA SER A 202 4.79 14.83 -19.12
C SER A 202 4.68 13.31 -18.89
N ILE A 203 5.56 12.74 -18.04
CA ILE A 203 5.56 11.32 -17.68
C ILE A 203 4.27 10.91 -16.94
N VAL A 204 3.62 11.85 -16.25
CA VAL A 204 2.37 11.58 -15.50
C VAL A 204 1.16 11.61 -16.44
N THR A 205 1.25 12.33 -17.54
CA THR A 205 0.17 12.40 -18.53
C THR A 205 0.10 11.13 -19.38
N ALA A 206 -1.04 10.92 -20.05
CA ALA A 206 -1.17 9.83 -21.00
C ALA A 206 -0.14 9.98 -22.13
N PRO A 207 0.47 8.90 -22.62
CA PRO A 207 1.36 8.95 -23.76
C PRO A 207 0.65 9.56 -24.96
N LYS A 208 1.41 10.28 -25.79
CA LYS A 208 0.92 10.76 -27.08
C LYS A 208 0.71 9.57 -27.99
N GLY A 209 -0.43 9.52 -28.70
CA GLY A 209 -0.76 8.46 -29.64
C GLY A 209 -2.20 7.98 -29.54
N LYS A 210 -2.62 7.15 -30.47
CA LYS A 210 -3.95 6.51 -30.49
C LYS A 210 -3.95 5.35 -29.49
N ARG A 211 -4.88 5.39 -28.50
CA ARG A 211 -5.06 4.25 -27.61
C ARG A 211 -5.65 3.08 -28.38
N LEU A 212 -4.94 1.96 -28.41
CA LEU A 212 -5.36 0.72 -29.04
C LEU A 212 -6.21 -0.13 -28.08
N VAL A 213 -5.70 -0.34 -26.86
CA VAL A 213 -6.36 -1.16 -25.84
C VAL A 213 -6.29 -0.45 -24.50
N GLY A 214 -7.35 -0.52 -23.71
CA GLY A 214 -7.46 0.17 -22.44
C GLY A 214 -7.83 -0.72 -21.26
N THR A 215 -7.48 -0.27 -20.05
CA THR A 215 -7.78 -0.96 -18.78
C THR A 215 -9.21 -0.67 -18.28
N LEU A 216 -10.18 -0.47 -19.17
CA LEU A 216 -11.57 -0.18 -18.83
C LEU A 216 -12.24 -1.40 -18.16
N ALA A 217 -13.17 -1.15 -17.28
CA ALA A 217 -13.91 -2.19 -16.58
C ALA A 217 -14.80 -3.07 -17.51
N ALA A 218 -15.13 -2.56 -18.68
CA ALA A 218 -15.85 -3.33 -19.71
C ALA A 218 -15.00 -4.49 -20.28
N GLY A 219 -13.67 -4.42 -20.14
CA GLY A 219 -12.75 -5.43 -20.67
C GLY A 219 -12.49 -5.27 -22.16
N LEU A 220 -11.86 -6.31 -22.74
CA LEU A 220 -11.58 -6.42 -24.17
C LEU A 220 -12.88 -6.66 -24.93
N THR A 221 -13.01 -6.02 -26.10
CA THR A 221 -14.02 -6.33 -27.11
C THR A 221 -13.47 -7.33 -28.10
N ASP A 222 -14.33 -7.93 -28.92
CA ASP A 222 -13.89 -8.81 -30.02
C ASP A 222 -12.98 -8.08 -31.03
N ASP A 223 -13.24 -6.80 -31.29
CA ASP A 223 -12.41 -5.96 -32.15
C ASP A 223 -11.01 -5.77 -31.54
N ASP A 224 -10.91 -5.54 -30.22
CA ASP A 224 -9.62 -5.45 -29.53
C ASP A 224 -8.84 -6.76 -29.63
N ILE A 225 -9.53 -7.90 -29.48
CA ILE A 225 -8.90 -9.23 -29.57
C ILE A 225 -8.38 -9.48 -31.00
N ASN A 226 -9.16 -9.13 -32.01
CA ASN A 226 -8.75 -9.27 -33.43
C ASN A 226 -7.55 -8.38 -33.72
N LEU A 227 -7.56 -7.14 -33.27
CA LEU A 227 -6.43 -6.21 -33.38
C LEU A 227 -5.17 -6.76 -32.69
N LEU A 228 -5.27 -7.30 -31.49
CA LEU A 228 -4.13 -7.90 -30.80
C LEU A 228 -3.58 -9.12 -31.55
N LYS A 229 -4.43 -9.96 -32.15
CA LYS A 229 -4.00 -11.10 -33.00
C LYS A 229 -3.27 -10.64 -34.24
N GLN A 230 -3.75 -9.57 -34.89
CA GLN A 230 -3.09 -8.97 -36.06
C GLN A 230 -1.71 -8.42 -35.67
N LEU A 231 -1.60 -7.65 -34.58
CA LEU A 231 -0.34 -7.10 -34.10
C LEU A 231 0.68 -8.18 -33.72
N LYS A 232 0.21 -9.34 -33.23
CA LYS A 232 1.05 -10.53 -33.04
C LYS A 232 1.58 -11.08 -34.35
N GLN A 233 0.75 -11.20 -35.39
CA GLN A 233 1.17 -11.67 -36.70
C GLN A 233 2.24 -10.75 -37.32
N GLU A 234 2.16 -9.47 -37.05
CA GLU A 234 3.15 -8.45 -37.43
C GLU A 234 4.41 -8.46 -36.54
N ASN A 235 4.51 -9.36 -35.56
CA ASN A 235 5.59 -9.42 -34.57
C ASN A 235 5.79 -8.12 -33.73
N LYS A 236 4.76 -7.28 -33.63
CA LYS A 236 4.79 -6.02 -32.88
C LYS A 236 4.55 -6.20 -31.37
N ILE A 237 3.93 -7.31 -30.97
CA ILE A 237 3.63 -7.63 -29.57
C ILE A 237 4.00 -9.09 -29.25
N PRO A 238 4.33 -9.39 -27.95
CA PRO A 238 4.59 -10.76 -27.51
C PRO A 238 3.34 -11.64 -27.58
N ASN A 239 3.54 -12.97 -27.54
CA ASN A 239 2.44 -13.95 -27.60
C ASN A 239 1.57 -13.99 -26.33
N GLU A 240 2.02 -13.39 -25.25
CA GLU A 240 1.32 -13.36 -23.96
C GLU A 240 0.86 -11.94 -23.63
N PHE A 241 -0.35 -11.85 -23.12
CA PHE A 241 -0.99 -10.59 -22.74
C PHE A 241 -1.37 -10.62 -21.26
N LYS A 242 -1.05 -9.55 -20.52
CA LYS A 242 -1.36 -9.48 -19.11
C LYS A 242 -2.79 -9.05 -18.87
N ILE A 243 -3.52 -9.89 -18.18
CA ILE A 243 -4.92 -9.68 -17.81
C ILE A 243 -5.03 -9.50 -16.31
N LYS A 244 -5.88 -8.57 -15.85
CA LYS A 244 -6.23 -8.42 -14.44
C LYS A 244 -7.27 -9.45 -14.03
N LYS A 245 -7.01 -10.14 -12.92
CA LYS A 245 -8.03 -10.90 -12.22
C LYS A 245 -8.97 -9.93 -11.49
N GLY A 246 -10.26 -10.05 -11.75
CA GLY A 246 -11.28 -9.37 -10.95
C GLY A 246 -11.24 -9.84 -9.50
N VAL A 247 -11.30 -8.91 -8.56
CA VAL A 247 -11.51 -9.23 -7.14
C VAL A 247 -13.01 -9.41 -6.93
N PRO A 248 -13.46 -10.56 -6.42
CA PRO A 248 -14.89 -10.76 -6.18
C PRO A 248 -15.36 -9.82 -5.07
N PHE A 249 -16.31 -8.94 -5.39
CA PHE A 249 -16.85 -7.96 -4.46
C PHE A 249 -17.97 -8.53 -3.55
N ALA A 250 -18.67 -9.53 -4.03
CA ALA A 250 -19.80 -10.16 -3.30
C ALA A 250 -19.43 -10.64 -1.88
N PRO A 251 -18.26 -11.26 -1.63
CA PRO A 251 -17.87 -11.64 -0.27
C PRO A 251 -17.73 -10.46 0.69
N SER A 252 -17.26 -9.29 0.23
CA SER A 252 -17.15 -8.12 1.10
C SER A 252 -18.53 -7.55 1.49
N ILE A 253 -19.52 -7.65 0.61
CA ILE A 253 -20.90 -7.28 0.92
C ILE A 253 -21.47 -8.23 1.98
N LEU A 254 -21.26 -9.53 1.82
CA LEU A 254 -21.69 -10.53 2.80
C LEU A 254 -21.04 -10.30 4.17
N ILE A 255 -19.72 -10.04 4.19
CA ILE A 255 -18.99 -9.72 5.43
C ILE A 255 -19.57 -8.45 6.07
N GLY A 256 -19.81 -7.39 5.30
CA GLY A 256 -20.41 -6.15 5.77
C GLY A 256 -21.80 -6.36 6.37
N LEU A 257 -22.61 -7.21 5.75
CA LEU A 257 -23.93 -7.60 6.28
C LEU A 257 -23.80 -8.35 7.63
N ILE A 258 -22.92 -9.35 7.69
CA ILE A 258 -22.68 -10.13 8.91
C ILE A 258 -22.20 -9.21 10.03
N ILE A 259 -21.25 -8.32 9.76
CA ILE A 259 -20.75 -7.35 10.74
C ILE A 259 -21.90 -6.45 11.22
N SER A 260 -22.74 -5.94 10.30
CA SER A 260 -23.86 -5.06 10.65
C SER A 260 -24.90 -5.76 11.55
N LEU A 261 -25.13 -7.06 11.33
CA LEU A 261 -26.08 -7.83 12.13
C LEU A 261 -25.55 -8.16 13.54
N PHE A 262 -24.29 -8.54 13.67
CA PHE A 262 -23.74 -9.06 14.93
C PHE A 262 -22.93 -8.02 15.72
N ILE A 263 -22.25 -7.13 15.04
CA ILE A 263 -21.33 -6.15 15.66
C ILE A 263 -21.94 -4.74 15.63
N GLY A 264 -22.62 -4.40 14.53
CA GLY A 264 -23.23 -3.10 14.32
C GLY A 264 -22.40 -2.19 13.42
N ASP A 265 -22.31 -0.90 13.77
CA ASP A 265 -21.63 0.13 12.96
C ASP A 265 -20.12 0.19 13.29
N LEU A 266 -19.28 -0.27 12.34
CA LEU A 266 -17.83 -0.23 12.50
C LEU A 266 -17.27 1.18 12.65
N VAL A 267 -17.90 2.20 12.02
CA VAL A 267 -17.40 3.58 12.14
C VAL A 267 -17.54 4.08 13.56
N GLN A 268 -18.68 3.79 14.21
CA GLN A 268 -18.87 4.15 15.63
C GLN A 268 -17.89 3.41 16.55
N ILE A 269 -17.65 2.12 16.28
CA ILE A 269 -16.71 1.34 17.05
C ILE A 269 -15.29 1.93 16.92
N ILE A 270 -14.87 2.27 15.71
CA ILE A 270 -13.57 2.92 15.46
C ILE A 270 -13.49 4.27 16.18
N GLN A 271 -14.56 5.09 16.13
CA GLN A 271 -14.61 6.35 16.86
C GLN A 271 -14.48 6.18 18.37
N MET A 272 -15.22 5.21 18.94
CA MET A 272 -15.10 4.90 20.38
C MET A 272 -13.68 4.48 20.78
N ILE A 273 -13.03 3.64 19.97
CA ILE A 273 -11.65 3.22 20.20
C ILE A 273 -10.70 4.42 20.13
N LEU A 274 -10.85 5.30 19.14
CA LEU A 274 -10.01 6.49 19.00
C LEU A 274 -10.17 7.45 20.17
N ILE A 275 -11.40 7.67 20.65
CA ILE A 275 -11.67 8.52 21.84
C ILE A 275 -11.09 7.89 23.11
N TRP A 276 -11.03 6.56 23.20
CA TRP A 276 -10.48 5.88 24.35
C TRP A 276 -8.94 5.91 24.38
N ILE A 277 -8.29 5.99 23.22
CA ILE A 277 -6.82 6.02 23.09
C ILE A 277 -6.27 7.45 23.21
N LEU A 278 -7.05 8.46 22.80
CA LEU A 278 -6.68 9.88 22.88
C LEU A 278 -7.01 10.49 24.26
#